data_4d9cff37a6b8f94bc32c13d665d07ded
#
_entry.id   4d9cff37a6b8f94bc32c13d665d07ded
#
_cell.length_a   1.000
_cell.length_b   1.000
_cell.length_c   1.000
_cell.angle_alpha   90.00
_cell.angle_beta   90.00
_cell.angle_gamma   90.00
#
_symmetry.space_group_name_H-M   'P 1'
#
loop_
_entity.id
_entity.type
_entity.pdbx_description
1 polymer ?
#
loop_
_entity_poly.entity_id
_entity_poly.type
_entity_poly.pdbx_seq_one_letter_code
_entity_poly.pdbx_strand_id
1 'polypeptide(L)'
;MLIDYKTTVWERFEIEDENKDLLLAFLKENPEASASEIYDWYCDNGGDPQLETIEGAYEEMTVEQNCGASTIEVLSSDGEMIYQNGK
;
A
#
# COMPACT_ATOMS: atom_id res chain seq x y z
N MET A 1 26.15 -1.50 10.40
CA MET A 1 24.88 -0.94 10.88
C MET A 1 23.78 -1.20 9.85
N LEU A 2 22.57 -1.39 10.33
CA LEU A 2 21.39 -1.57 9.48
C LEU A 2 20.59 -0.28 9.50
N ILE A 3 20.17 0.19 8.33
CA ILE A 3 19.36 1.39 8.22
C ILE A 3 18.04 0.99 7.55
N ASP A 4 16.99 0.97 8.35
CA ASP A 4 15.66 0.61 7.89
C ASP A 4 14.83 1.88 7.71
N TYR A 5 14.12 1.97 6.60
CA TYR A 5 13.28 3.14 6.31
C TYR A 5 12.00 2.72 5.60
N LYS A 6 10.94 3.46 5.84
CA LYS A 6 9.64 3.21 5.22
C LYS A 6 9.47 4.01 3.94
N THR A 7 8.87 3.38 2.97
CA THR A 7 8.53 4.02 1.70
C THR A 7 7.04 3.83 1.41
N THR A 8 6.49 4.68 0.55
CA THR A 8 5.17 4.49 -0.04
C THR A 8 5.36 4.13 -1.50
N VAL A 9 4.50 3.25 -2.01
CA VAL A 9 4.55 2.82 -3.40
C VAL A 9 3.14 2.82 -3.98
N TRP A 10 3.04 2.98 -5.30
CA TRP A 10 1.80 2.77 -6.01
C TRP A 10 1.79 1.35 -6.54
N GLU A 11 0.74 0.62 -6.20
CA GLU A 11 0.53 -0.72 -6.73
C GLU A 11 -0.67 -0.70 -7.66
N ARG A 12 -0.71 -1.66 -8.57
CA ARG A 12 -1.76 -1.74 -9.58
C ARG A 12 -2.27 -3.17 -9.71
N PHE A 13 -3.57 -3.29 -9.86
CA PHE A 13 -4.16 -4.48 -10.44
C PHE A 13 -5.18 -4.03 -11.48
N GLU A 14 -5.39 -4.86 -12.48
CA GLU A 14 -6.24 -4.52 -13.61
C GLU A 14 -7.56 -5.29 -13.53
N ILE A 15 -8.64 -4.60 -13.81
CA ILE A 15 -9.98 -5.18 -13.91
C ILE A 15 -10.41 -5.02 -15.37
N GLU A 16 -10.95 -6.07 -15.97
CA GLU A 16 -11.38 -6.05 -17.37
C GLU A 16 -12.46 -5.00 -17.62
N ASP A 17 -12.38 -4.34 -18.78
CA ASP A 17 -13.29 -3.25 -19.15
C ASP A 17 -14.77 -3.66 -19.14
N GLU A 18 -15.06 -4.94 -19.38
CA GLU A 18 -16.42 -5.49 -19.33
C GLU A 18 -17.08 -5.28 -17.97
N ASN A 19 -16.29 -5.17 -16.92
CA ASN A 19 -16.77 -5.03 -15.54
C ASN A 19 -16.89 -3.57 -15.08
N LYS A 20 -16.68 -2.63 -15.98
CA LYS A 20 -16.66 -1.20 -15.64
C LYS A 20 -17.94 -0.75 -14.92
N ASP A 21 -19.09 -1.07 -15.46
CA ASP A 21 -20.38 -0.63 -14.90
C ASP A 21 -20.64 -1.26 -13.54
N LEU A 22 -20.28 -2.54 -13.38
CA LEU A 22 -20.41 -3.26 -12.12
C LEU A 22 -19.50 -2.67 -11.05
N LEU A 23 -18.26 -2.35 -11.44
CA LEU A 23 -17.30 -1.74 -10.53
C LEU A 23 -17.77 -0.36 -10.06
N LEU A 24 -18.23 0.47 -10.98
CA LEU A 24 -18.72 1.80 -10.63
C LEU A 24 -19.94 1.74 -9.72
N ALA A 25 -20.83 0.77 -9.93
CA ALA A 25 -21.98 0.56 -9.05
C ALA A 25 -21.53 0.14 -7.65
N PHE A 26 -20.55 -0.76 -7.55
CA PHE A 26 -19.98 -1.19 -6.27
C PHE A 26 -19.38 0.00 -5.51
N LEU A 27 -18.58 0.84 -6.21
CA LEU A 27 -17.94 1.99 -5.60
C LEU A 27 -18.93 3.06 -5.16
N LYS A 28 -20.04 3.20 -5.88
CA LYS A 28 -21.11 4.13 -5.53
C LYS A 28 -21.81 3.71 -4.24
N GLU A 29 -22.00 2.40 -4.04
CA GLU A 29 -22.60 1.85 -2.83
C GLU A 29 -21.60 1.80 -1.66
N ASN A 30 -20.31 1.75 -1.96
CA ASN A 30 -19.22 1.62 -0.98
C ASN A 30 -18.18 2.71 -1.20
N PRO A 31 -18.50 4.00 -0.94
CA PRO A 31 -17.61 5.11 -1.26
C PRO A 31 -16.30 5.12 -0.45
N GLU A 32 -16.24 4.35 0.64
CA GLU A 32 -15.05 4.25 1.47
C GLU A 32 -14.31 2.92 1.29
N ALA A 33 -14.62 2.18 0.23
CA ALA A 33 -13.98 0.90 -0.02
C ALA A 33 -12.47 1.04 -0.19
N SER A 34 -11.73 0.20 0.50
CA SER A 34 -10.27 0.13 0.35
C SER A 34 -9.90 -0.64 -0.93
N ALA A 35 -8.65 -0.52 -1.36
CA ALA A 35 -8.17 -1.29 -2.50
C ALA A 35 -8.29 -2.80 -2.25
N SER A 36 -8.06 -3.25 -1.01
CA SER A 36 -8.23 -4.66 -0.65
C SER A 36 -9.67 -5.12 -0.84
N GLU A 37 -10.63 -4.28 -0.48
CA GLU A 37 -12.06 -4.60 -0.65
C GLU A 37 -12.45 -4.67 -2.13
N ILE A 38 -11.90 -3.79 -2.96
CA ILE A 38 -12.10 -3.82 -4.40
C ILE A 38 -11.51 -5.11 -4.99
N TYR A 39 -10.31 -5.47 -4.57
CA TYR A 39 -9.64 -6.69 -4.98
C TYR A 39 -10.48 -7.92 -4.64
N ASP A 40 -10.97 -8.00 -3.40
CA ASP A 40 -11.78 -9.12 -2.93
C ASP A 40 -13.12 -9.20 -3.68
N TRP A 41 -13.74 -8.05 -3.92
CA TRP A 41 -14.97 -7.98 -4.71
C TRP A 41 -14.75 -8.55 -6.11
N TYR A 42 -13.65 -8.20 -6.76
CA TYR A 42 -13.35 -8.69 -8.09
C TYR A 42 -13.09 -10.20 -8.09
N CYS A 43 -12.38 -10.71 -7.11
CA CYS A 43 -12.16 -12.15 -6.94
C CYS A 43 -13.47 -12.88 -6.75
N ASP A 44 -14.40 -12.34 -5.93
CA ASP A 44 -15.70 -12.92 -5.67
C ASP A 44 -16.58 -12.97 -6.92
N ASN A 45 -16.32 -12.10 -7.88
CA ASN A 45 -17.04 -12.05 -9.16
C ASN A 45 -16.30 -12.77 -10.29
N GLY A 46 -15.39 -13.68 -9.94
CA GLY A 46 -14.72 -14.53 -10.91
C GLY A 46 -13.46 -13.93 -11.52
N GLY A 47 -13.00 -12.78 -11.01
CA GLY A 47 -11.78 -12.16 -11.49
C GLY A 47 -10.54 -12.82 -10.93
N ASP A 48 -9.40 -12.61 -11.60
CA ASP A 48 -8.10 -13.11 -11.18
C ASP A 48 -7.08 -11.98 -11.35
N PRO A 49 -7.17 -10.94 -10.49
CA PRO A 49 -6.26 -9.80 -10.62
C PRO A 49 -4.85 -10.15 -10.23
N GLN A 50 -3.90 -9.60 -10.98
CA GLN A 50 -2.47 -9.76 -10.70
C GLN A 50 -1.96 -8.45 -10.14
N LEU A 51 -1.39 -8.49 -8.95
CA LEU A 51 -0.81 -7.31 -8.31
C LEU A 51 0.57 -7.03 -8.88
N GLU A 52 0.83 -5.77 -9.18
CA GLU A 52 2.14 -5.32 -9.62
C GLU A 52 2.47 -3.96 -8.98
N THR A 53 3.74 -3.73 -8.73
CA THR A 53 4.23 -2.44 -8.23
C THR A 53 4.54 -1.55 -9.43
N ILE A 54 4.03 -0.32 -9.41
CA ILE A 54 4.34 0.64 -10.47
C ILE A 54 5.78 1.09 -10.31
N GLU A 55 6.62 0.77 -11.30
CA GLU A 55 8.04 1.07 -11.27
C GLU A 55 8.30 2.57 -11.14
N GLY A 56 9.20 2.94 -10.22
CA GLY A 56 9.57 4.33 -10.00
C GLY A 56 8.56 5.15 -9.22
N ALA A 57 7.47 4.55 -8.77
CA ALA A 57 6.40 5.27 -8.10
C ALA A 57 6.48 5.19 -6.57
N TYR A 58 7.67 5.02 -6.01
CA TYR A 58 7.83 4.99 -4.56
C TYR A 58 8.43 6.29 -4.05
N GLU A 59 8.08 6.65 -2.83
CA GLU A 59 8.60 7.84 -2.14
C GLU A 59 8.91 7.45 -0.69
N GLU A 60 9.91 8.11 -0.10
CA GLU A 60 10.18 7.92 1.32
C GLU A 60 9.01 8.49 2.13
N MET A 61 8.60 7.74 3.14
CA MET A 61 7.53 8.18 4.03
C MET A 61 8.11 9.11 5.10
N THR A 62 7.39 10.18 5.42
CA THR A 62 7.77 11.07 6.51
C THR A 62 7.12 10.61 7.82
N VAL A 63 7.68 11.06 8.96
CA VAL A 63 7.12 10.77 10.29
C VAL A 63 5.67 11.24 10.37
N GLU A 64 5.37 12.40 9.82
CA GLU A 64 4.02 12.96 9.82
C GLU A 64 3.04 12.08 9.06
N GLN A 65 3.46 11.55 7.91
CA GLN A 65 2.63 10.62 7.12
C GLN A 65 2.42 9.29 7.85
N ASN A 66 3.33 8.94 8.76
CA ASN A 66 3.25 7.70 9.53
C ASN A 66 2.67 7.94 10.93
N CYS A 67 1.86 8.97 11.08
CA CYS A 67 1.14 9.30 12.33
C CYS A 67 2.07 9.50 13.53
N GLY A 68 3.26 10.03 13.29
CA GLY A 68 4.25 10.30 14.34
C GLY A 68 5.16 9.11 14.67
N ALA A 69 4.86 7.93 14.15
CA ALA A 69 5.71 6.77 14.36
C ALA A 69 6.97 6.85 13.47
N SER A 70 8.03 6.21 13.91
CA SER A 70 9.30 6.21 13.19
C SER A 70 9.19 5.68 11.76
N THR A 71 9.91 6.32 10.85
CA THR A 71 10.04 5.88 9.46
C THR A 71 11.48 5.57 9.10
N ILE A 72 12.42 5.94 9.94
CA ILE A 72 13.85 5.60 9.80
C ILE A 72 14.33 5.04 11.12
N GLU A 73 14.95 3.88 11.04
CA GLU A 73 15.51 3.19 12.19
C GLU A 73 16.94 2.77 11.87
N VAL A 74 17.87 3.03 12.78
CA VAL A 74 19.26 2.58 12.65
C VAL A 74 19.53 1.56 13.73
N LEU A 75 19.98 0.38 13.31
CA LEU A 75 20.25 -0.71 14.22
C LEU A 75 21.71 -1.13 14.13
N SER A 76 22.26 -1.59 15.26
CA SER A 76 23.58 -2.21 15.26
C SER A 76 23.51 -3.54 14.52
N SER A 77 24.65 -4.13 14.22
CA SER A 77 24.71 -5.44 13.57
C SER A 77 24.02 -6.54 14.40
N ASP A 78 23.90 -6.32 15.70
CA ASP A 78 23.23 -7.24 16.64
C ASP A 78 21.70 -7.04 16.67
N GLY A 79 21.20 -6.02 15.96
CA GLY A 79 19.75 -5.71 15.96
C GLY A 79 19.34 -4.74 17.06
N GLU A 80 20.28 -4.11 17.76
CA GLU A 80 19.98 -3.13 18.79
C GLU A 80 19.69 -1.76 18.19
N MET A 81 18.58 -1.15 18.63
CA MET A 81 18.18 0.17 18.15
C MET A 81 19.16 1.26 18.62
N ILE A 82 19.78 1.95 17.66
CA ILE A 82 20.70 3.05 17.93
C ILE A 82 19.99 4.40 17.78
N TYR A 83 19.09 4.52 16.82
CA TYR A 83 18.42 5.77 16.50
C TYR A 83 17.08 5.51 15.83
N GLN A 84 16.12 6.38 16.10
CA GLN A 84 14.85 6.41 15.36
C GLN A 84 14.38 7.86 15.25
N ASN A 85 13.75 8.20 14.13
CA ASN A 85 13.34 9.58 13.85
C ASN A 85 11.94 9.94 14.37
N GLY A 86 11.23 9.01 15.01
CA GLY A 86 9.91 9.25 15.56
C GLY A 86 9.73 8.53 16.88
N LYS A 87 8.47 8.26 17.21
CA LYS A 87 8.12 7.59 18.48
C LYS A 87 8.19 6.08 18.38
#